data_68567e7d36276626593be489abbbd9ce
#
_entry.id   68567e7d36276626593be489abbbd9ce
#
_cell.length_a   1.000
_cell.length_b   1.000
_cell.length_c   1.000
_cell.angle_alpha   90.00
_cell.angle_beta   90.00
_cell.angle_gamma   90.00
#
_symmetry.space_group_name_H-M   'P 1'
#
loop_
_entity.id
_entity.type
_entity.pdbx_description
1 polymer ?
#
loop_
_entity_poly.entity_id
_entity_poly.type
_entity_poly.pdbx_seq_one_letter_code
_entity_poly.pdbx_strand_id
1 'polypeptide(L)'
;MMKISSKLLSIIRQNKSFLIVCHINPEGDAIGSILALAYGLKILGKKDVCVLSRDGVPETLKFLPSSKTIKQTPPKKVFDVLCIVDCNTLERTGFKDLKARNTIIIDHHILPDDADKSELYRKLSASVIDPEAAAAGMLIYRLLTSLKIPIDKNIATNLYTALLVDTGGFHYSNVSPESLAIASHLVEAGARPWDITKELYESVPLKRMELLGLSLSTLDSKDRIAWIITTMDMLKKTGTTAEDTEDFVEFPRKIKEIEAAVFLREDNIDLFKISLRSKGRVNVEKVAKSFGGGGHAAAAGCRIKGTLQEVQNKVFKAIRKELRIK
;
A
#
# COMPACT_ATOMS: atom_id res chain seq x y z
N MET A 1 7.21 14.97 -17.66
CA MET A 1 7.02 15.35 -16.24
C MET A 1 5.70 16.09 -16.07
N MET A 2 4.75 15.54 -15.36
CA MET A 2 3.48 16.20 -15.04
C MET A 2 3.75 17.42 -14.15
N LYS A 3 3.26 18.60 -14.56
CA LYS A 3 3.43 19.85 -13.80
C LYS A 3 2.36 19.97 -12.71
N ILE A 4 2.77 20.35 -11.51
CA ILE A 4 1.83 20.67 -10.42
C ILE A 4 1.07 21.95 -10.79
N SER A 5 -0.26 21.89 -10.71
CA SER A 5 -1.12 23.00 -11.12
C SER A 5 -0.95 24.22 -10.20
N SER A 6 -1.00 25.43 -10.77
CA SER A 6 -0.94 26.69 -10.00
C SER A 6 -2.09 26.77 -8.98
N LYS A 7 -3.26 26.22 -9.29
CA LYS A 7 -4.40 26.13 -8.39
C LYS A 7 -4.07 25.34 -7.12
N LEU A 8 -3.45 24.15 -7.26
CA LEU A 8 -3.03 23.34 -6.11
C LEU A 8 -2.01 24.09 -5.25
N LEU A 9 -0.99 24.69 -5.87
CA LEU A 9 0.01 25.48 -5.16
C LEU A 9 -0.60 26.67 -4.41
N SER A 10 -1.59 27.34 -5.00
CA SER A 10 -2.34 28.43 -4.37
C SER A 10 -3.13 27.94 -3.15
N ILE A 11 -3.86 26.82 -3.27
CA ILE A 11 -4.60 26.23 -2.14
C ILE A 11 -3.66 25.98 -0.97
N ILE A 12 -2.49 25.36 -1.22
CA ILE A 12 -1.55 25.06 -0.15
C ILE A 12 -0.97 26.33 0.47
N ARG A 13 -0.62 27.34 -0.33
CA ARG A 13 -0.03 28.59 0.19
C ARG A 13 -1.01 29.41 1.03
N GLN A 14 -2.26 29.51 0.61
CA GLN A 14 -3.27 30.37 1.22
C GLN A 14 -3.91 29.82 2.48
N ASN A 15 -3.94 28.49 2.66
CA ASN A 15 -4.62 27.85 3.78
C ASN A 15 -3.66 27.56 4.95
N LYS A 16 -4.20 27.39 6.16
CA LYS A 16 -3.42 27.31 7.40
C LYS A 16 -3.52 25.97 8.10
N SER A 17 -4.68 25.27 7.96
CA SER A 17 -4.95 24.00 8.63
C SER A 17 -5.15 22.88 7.62
N PHE A 18 -4.46 21.73 7.85
CA PHE A 18 -4.42 20.60 6.93
C PHE A 18 -4.73 19.29 7.64
N LEU A 19 -5.63 18.51 7.06
CA LEU A 19 -5.89 17.13 7.43
C LEU A 19 -5.37 16.24 6.31
N ILE A 20 -4.40 15.38 6.60
CA ILE A 20 -3.77 14.49 5.63
C ILE A 20 -4.18 13.07 5.97
N VAL A 21 -4.64 12.31 4.99
CA VAL A 21 -5.12 10.94 5.17
C VAL A 21 -4.65 10.05 4.02
N CYS A 22 -4.37 8.78 4.31
CA CYS A 22 -4.13 7.72 3.33
C CYS A 22 -5.20 6.63 3.41
N HIS A 23 -5.03 5.57 2.61
CA HIS A 23 -5.93 4.42 2.61
C HIS A 23 -5.78 3.50 3.84
N ILE A 24 -6.75 2.59 4.03
CA ILE A 24 -6.69 1.50 5.02
C ILE A 24 -5.62 0.47 4.62
N ASN A 25 -5.06 -0.25 5.60
CA ASN A 25 -3.93 -1.16 5.43
C ASN A 25 -2.76 -0.48 4.70
N PRO A 26 -2.23 0.64 5.24
CA PRO A 26 -1.24 1.45 4.57
C PRO A 26 0.12 0.75 4.52
N GLU A 27 0.80 0.87 3.38
CA GLU A 27 2.19 0.44 3.20
C GLU A 27 3.16 1.63 3.18
N GLY A 28 4.40 1.38 2.75
CA GLY A 28 5.48 2.36 2.78
C GLY A 28 5.23 3.61 1.94
N ASP A 29 4.55 3.48 0.79
CA ASP A 29 4.21 4.65 -0.02
C ASP A 29 3.18 5.53 0.69
N ALA A 30 2.09 4.93 1.16
CA ALA A 30 1.05 5.65 1.89
C ALA A 30 1.60 6.42 3.10
N ILE A 31 2.29 5.72 4.02
CA ILE A 31 2.81 6.32 5.26
C ILE A 31 3.93 7.32 4.97
N GLY A 32 4.89 6.95 4.10
CA GLY A 32 5.99 7.85 3.72
C GLY A 32 5.50 9.14 3.08
N SER A 33 4.53 9.04 2.17
CA SER A 33 3.95 10.18 1.45
C SER A 33 3.20 11.15 2.37
N ILE A 34 2.32 10.66 3.27
CA ILE A 34 1.59 11.52 4.19
C ILE A 34 2.51 12.21 5.20
N LEU A 35 3.56 11.52 5.67
CA LEU A 35 4.56 12.09 6.59
C LEU A 35 5.43 13.13 5.89
N ALA A 36 5.90 12.85 4.69
CA ALA A 36 6.70 13.81 3.91
C ALA A 36 5.90 15.09 3.61
N LEU A 37 4.63 14.96 3.20
CA LEU A 37 3.75 16.12 3.00
C LEU A 37 3.59 16.93 4.29
N ALA A 38 3.34 16.26 5.41
CA ALA A 38 3.19 16.92 6.70
C ALA A 38 4.45 17.70 7.12
N TYR A 39 5.64 17.12 6.90
CA TYR A 39 6.90 17.81 7.13
C TYR A 39 7.05 19.05 6.25
N GLY A 40 6.82 18.89 4.94
CA GLY A 40 6.90 20.00 4.01
C GLY A 40 5.95 21.14 4.36
N LEU A 41 4.71 20.83 4.76
CA LEU A 41 3.77 21.85 5.22
C LEU A 41 4.24 22.58 6.49
N LYS A 42 4.85 21.86 7.44
CA LYS A 42 5.43 22.49 8.65
C LYS A 42 6.60 23.40 8.30
N ILE A 43 7.48 23.02 7.38
CA ILE A 43 8.57 23.88 6.89
C ILE A 43 8.00 25.14 6.20
N LEU A 44 6.88 24.99 5.48
CA LEU A 44 6.15 26.11 4.88
C LEU A 44 5.43 27.01 5.92
N GLY A 45 5.61 26.73 7.21
CA GLY A 45 5.03 27.53 8.31
C GLY A 45 3.59 27.17 8.68
N LYS A 46 3.05 26.03 8.18
CA LYS A 46 1.70 25.57 8.54
C LYS A 46 1.75 24.93 9.93
N LYS A 47 1.11 25.58 10.91
CA LYS A 47 1.16 25.16 12.32
C LYS A 47 0.11 24.11 12.68
N ASP A 48 -0.96 23.99 11.91
CA ASP A 48 -2.08 23.11 12.17
C ASP A 48 -2.15 22.00 11.11
N VAL A 49 -1.30 20.99 11.26
CA VAL A 49 -1.22 19.83 10.37
C VAL A 49 -1.51 18.57 11.16
N CYS A 50 -2.59 17.87 10.80
CA CYS A 50 -3.00 16.60 11.38
C CYS A 50 -2.86 15.48 10.34
N VAL A 51 -2.24 14.37 10.72
CA VAL A 51 -2.05 13.20 9.87
C VAL A 51 -2.87 12.04 10.43
N LEU A 52 -3.63 11.39 9.57
CA LEU A 52 -4.49 10.27 9.92
C LEU A 52 -4.14 9.01 9.10
N SER A 53 -4.17 7.88 9.78
CA SER A 53 -4.28 6.54 9.19
C SER A 53 -5.26 5.73 10.03
N ARG A 54 -6.28 5.15 9.41
CA ARG A 54 -7.34 4.39 10.12
C ARG A 54 -6.76 3.21 10.91
N ASP A 55 -5.82 2.50 10.31
CA ASP A 55 -5.22 1.29 10.88
C ASP A 55 -3.90 1.58 11.63
N GLY A 56 -3.52 2.87 11.71
CA GLY A 56 -2.28 3.30 12.34
C GLY A 56 -1.06 3.13 11.45
N VAL A 57 0.08 2.89 12.07
CA VAL A 57 1.38 2.70 11.37
C VAL A 57 1.81 1.26 11.55
N PRO A 58 2.03 0.51 10.46
CA PRO A 58 2.61 -0.84 10.52
C PRO A 58 3.93 -0.85 11.32
N GLU A 59 4.20 -1.96 12.03
CA GLU A 59 5.39 -2.09 12.88
C GLU A 59 6.68 -1.79 12.10
N THR A 60 6.79 -2.33 10.90
CA THR A 60 7.93 -2.16 9.98
C THR A 60 8.14 -0.72 9.50
N LEU A 61 7.17 0.17 9.70
CA LEU A 61 7.23 1.58 9.30
C LEU A 61 7.35 2.55 10.49
N LYS A 62 7.39 2.05 11.73
CA LYS A 62 7.50 2.87 12.93
C LYS A 62 8.82 3.64 13.05
N PHE A 63 9.86 3.21 12.32
CA PHE A 63 11.14 3.91 12.25
C PHE A 63 11.06 5.24 11.49
N LEU A 64 10.04 5.42 10.66
CA LEU A 64 9.89 6.62 9.85
C LEU A 64 9.79 7.89 10.72
N PRO A 65 10.48 8.98 10.31
CA PRO A 65 10.40 10.26 11.00
C PRO A 65 8.96 10.72 11.19
N SER A 66 8.57 11.05 12.42
CA SER A 66 7.23 11.47 12.86
C SER A 66 6.12 10.40 12.74
N SER A 67 6.41 9.15 12.51
CA SER A 67 5.40 8.06 12.49
C SER A 67 4.47 8.08 13.72
N LYS A 68 5.01 8.39 14.91
CA LYS A 68 4.27 8.51 16.19
C LYS A 68 3.25 9.66 16.22
N THR A 69 3.26 10.59 15.26
CA THR A 69 2.29 11.70 15.20
C THR A 69 1.02 11.36 14.45
N ILE A 70 0.99 10.21 13.78
CA ILE A 70 -0.19 9.72 13.05
C ILE A 70 -1.28 9.34 14.05
N LYS A 71 -2.49 9.84 13.80
CA LYS A 71 -3.68 9.56 14.62
C LYS A 71 -4.60 8.59 13.89
N GLN A 72 -5.34 7.79 14.65
CA GLN A 72 -6.36 6.87 14.14
C GLN A 72 -7.79 7.43 14.23
N THR A 73 -7.97 8.52 14.96
CA THR A 73 -9.27 9.16 15.15
C THR A 73 -9.22 10.61 14.67
N PRO A 74 -10.14 11.02 13.79
CA PRO A 74 -10.18 12.39 13.29
C PRO A 74 -10.56 13.38 14.40
N PRO A 75 -9.90 14.56 14.45
CA PRO A 75 -10.29 15.64 15.36
C PRO A 75 -11.67 16.18 15.01
N LYS A 76 -12.44 16.56 16.04
CA LYS A 76 -13.77 17.17 15.91
C LYS A 76 -13.67 18.63 15.49
N LYS A 77 -13.10 18.93 14.33
CA LYS A 77 -13.02 20.30 13.77
C LYS A 77 -13.07 20.25 12.23
N VAL A 78 -13.33 21.41 11.63
CA VAL A 78 -13.24 21.62 10.18
C VAL A 78 -11.86 22.15 9.85
N PHE A 79 -11.16 21.51 8.91
CA PHE A 79 -9.88 21.97 8.39
C PHE A 79 -10.08 22.85 7.16
N ASP A 80 -9.06 23.66 6.83
CA ASP A 80 -9.09 24.40 5.57
C ASP A 80 -8.91 23.48 4.38
N VAL A 81 -8.05 22.44 4.51
CA VAL A 81 -7.73 21.50 3.43
C VAL A 81 -7.69 20.08 3.94
N LEU A 82 -8.41 19.18 3.26
CA LEU A 82 -8.26 17.73 3.32
C LEU A 82 -7.35 17.29 2.17
N CYS A 83 -6.25 16.62 2.50
CA CYS A 83 -5.35 15.99 1.54
C CYS A 83 -5.56 14.47 1.59
N ILE A 84 -6.11 13.88 0.55
CA ILE A 84 -6.23 12.44 0.36
C ILE A 84 -5.01 12.03 -0.46
N VAL A 85 -4.16 11.17 0.10
CA VAL A 85 -2.87 10.79 -0.48
C VAL A 85 -2.82 9.29 -0.67
N ASP A 86 -2.31 8.85 -1.82
CA ASP A 86 -2.16 7.45 -2.20
C ASP A 86 -3.49 6.67 -2.22
N CYS A 87 -4.56 7.38 -2.46
CA CYS A 87 -5.86 6.83 -2.81
C CYS A 87 -6.75 7.90 -3.42
N ASN A 88 -7.68 7.47 -4.26
CA ASN A 88 -8.54 8.35 -5.05
C ASN A 88 -10.02 8.29 -4.64
N THR A 89 -10.35 7.59 -3.56
CA THR A 89 -11.71 7.56 -3.00
C THR A 89 -11.70 7.75 -1.49
N LEU A 90 -12.77 8.34 -0.95
CA LEU A 90 -12.89 8.57 0.50
C LEU A 90 -13.09 7.25 1.25
N GLU A 91 -13.80 6.31 0.64
CA GLU A 91 -14.10 4.99 1.21
C GLU A 91 -12.82 4.22 1.51
N ARG A 92 -11.81 4.31 0.62
CA ARG A 92 -10.51 3.68 0.84
C ARG A 92 -9.76 4.22 2.06
N THR A 93 -10.07 5.42 2.51
CA THR A 93 -9.46 5.97 3.73
C THR A 93 -10.00 5.33 5.02
N GLY A 94 -11.12 4.63 4.96
CA GLY A 94 -11.81 4.06 6.12
C GLY A 94 -12.52 5.08 7.02
N PHE A 95 -12.54 6.35 6.62
CA PHE A 95 -13.23 7.42 7.34
C PHE A 95 -14.46 7.91 6.57
N LYS A 96 -15.57 8.18 7.28
CA LYS A 96 -16.83 8.62 6.66
C LYS A 96 -17.06 10.13 6.72
N ASP A 97 -16.56 10.80 7.77
CA ASP A 97 -16.94 12.18 8.11
C ASP A 97 -15.71 13.08 8.28
N LEU A 98 -14.85 13.16 7.26
CA LEU A 98 -13.75 14.12 7.24
C LEU A 98 -14.24 15.47 6.73
N LYS A 99 -14.10 16.53 7.56
CA LYS A 99 -14.64 17.86 7.26
C LYS A 99 -13.51 18.83 6.93
N ALA A 100 -13.57 19.39 5.70
CA ALA A 100 -12.69 20.44 5.23
C ALA A 100 -13.41 21.38 4.26
N ARG A 101 -12.85 22.59 4.09
CA ARG A 101 -13.35 23.59 3.12
C ARG A 101 -12.91 23.27 1.69
N ASN A 102 -11.70 22.76 1.55
CA ASN A 102 -11.12 22.31 0.29
C ASN A 102 -10.71 20.85 0.39
N THR A 103 -10.87 20.10 -0.69
CA THR A 103 -10.37 18.72 -0.79
C THR A 103 -9.39 18.63 -1.95
N ILE A 104 -8.23 18.03 -1.72
CA ILE A 104 -7.24 17.71 -2.74
C ILE A 104 -6.92 16.22 -2.72
N ILE A 105 -6.67 15.65 -3.90
CA ILE A 105 -6.22 14.26 -4.09
C ILE A 105 -4.83 14.29 -4.69
N ILE A 106 -3.92 13.47 -4.14
CA ILE A 106 -2.57 13.23 -4.67
C ILE A 106 -2.40 11.72 -4.75
N ASP A 107 -2.49 11.16 -5.96
CA ASP A 107 -2.56 9.71 -6.15
C ASP A 107 -1.94 9.28 -7.48
N HIS A 108 -1.42 8.06 -7.52
CA HIS A 108 -0.87 7.44 -8.73
C HIS A 108 -1.68 6.23 -9.22
N HIS A 109 -2.79 5.92 -8.59
CA HIS A 109 -3.67 4.84 -9.03
C HIS A 109 -4.54 5.27 -10.21
N ILE A 110 -4.91 4.29 -11.05
CA ILE A 110 -5.90 4.48 -12.11
C ILE A 110 -7.24 4.86 -11.50
N LEU A 111 -7.88 5.87 -12.08
CA LEU A 111 -9.21 6.30 -11.64
C LEU A 111 -10.25 5.23 -11.96
N PRO A 112 -11.26 5.02 -11.09
CA PRO A 112 -12.46 4.28 -11.45
C PRO A 112 -13.19 4.93 -12.64
N ASP A 113 -13.82 4.12 -13.50
CA ASP A 113 -14.53 4.59 -14.69
C ASP A 113 -15.66 5.61 -14.40
N ASP A 114 -16.18 5.60 -13.18
CA ASP A 114 -17.24 6.47 -12.70
C ASP A 114 -16.80 7.49 -11.65
N ALA A 115 -15.49 7.73 -11.51
CA ALA A 115 -14.93 8.64 -10.51
C ALA A 115 -15.58 10.04 -10.56
N ASP A 116 -15.78 10.58 -11.77
CA ASP A 116 -16.40 11.88 -12.03
C ASP A 116 -17.84 12.01 -11.51
N LYS A 117 -18.55 10.88 -11.33
CA LYS A 117 -19.91 10.83 -10.79
C LYS A 117 -19.95 10.87 -9.27
N SER A 118 -18.83 10.60 -8.60
CA SER A 118 -18.79 10.58 -7.14
C SER A 118 -18.93 11.97 -6.52
N GLU A 119 -19.51 12.04 -5.32
CA GLU A 119 -19.63 13.30 -4.57
C GLU A 119 -18.27 13.92 -4.25
N LEU A 120 -17.25 13.09 -4.02
CA LEU A 120 -15.87 13.52 -3.76
C LEU A 120 -15.33 14.34 -4.92
N TYR A 121 -15.44 13.82 -6.16
CA TYR A 121 -14.90 14.49 -7.35
C TYR A 121 -15.66 15.77 -7.70
N ARG A 122 -16.97 15.82 -7.46
CA ARG A 122 -17.77 17.06 -7.64
C ARG A 122 -17.33 18.18 -6.70
N LYS A 123 -16.86 17.84 -5.49
CA LYS A 123 -16.37 18.79 -4.47
C LYS A 123 -14.88 18.99 -4.49
N LEU A 124 -14.16 18.34 -5.40
CA LEU A 124 -12.72 18.38 -5.46
C LEU A 124 -12.21 19.78 -5.82
N SER A 125 -11.36 20.34 -4.97
CA SER A 125 -10.77 21.67 -5.18
C SER A 125 -9.59 21.62 -6.15
N ALA A 126 -8.76 20.58 -6.08
CA ALA A 126 -7.65 20.30 -7.00
C ALA A 126 -7.20 18.84 -6.86
N SER A 127 -6.48 18.34 -7.86
CA SER A 127 -5.86 17.00 -7.81
C SER A 127 -4.53 16.96 -8.53
N VAL A 128 -3.70 15.99 -8.16
CA VAL A 128 -2.57 15.49 -8.92
C VAL A 128 -2.73 13.98 -8.98
N ILE A 129 -3.10 13.46 -10.14
CA ILE A 129 -3.30 12.03 -10.36
C ILE A 129 -2.49 11.66 -11.60
N ASP A 130 -1.48 10.81 -11.41
CA ASP A 130 -0.53 10.43 -12.44
C ASP A 130 -0.23 8.93 -12.35
N PRO A 131 -0.96 8.08 -13.10
CA PRO A 131 -0.74 6.63 -13.10
C PRO A 131 0.64 6.19 -13.64
N GLU A 132 1.38 7.07 -14.29
CA GLU A 132 2.76 6.81 -14.73
C GLU A 132 3.80 7.07 -13.62
N ALA A 133 3.40 7.71 -12.52
CA ALA A 133 4.27 7.86 -11.37
C ALA A 133 4.45 6.52 -10.64
N ALA A 134 5.69 6.17 -10.33
CA ALA A 134 5.99 4.89 -9.69
C ALA A 134 5.45 4.79 -8.24
N ALA A 135 5.13 5.92 -7.60
CA ALA A 135 4.67 6.02 -6.23
C ALA A 135 3.98 7.37 -6.00
N ALA A 136 3.06 7.47 -5.04
CA ALA A 136 2.51 8.76 -4.60
C ALA A 136 3.61 9.66 -4.02
N GLY A 137 4.66 9.06 -3.44
CA GLY A 137 5.87 9.76 -2.99
C GLY A 137 6.55 10.61 -4.06
N MET A 138 6.52 10.19 -5.34
CA MET A 138 7.03 11.02 -6.44
C MET A 138 6.20 12.29 -6.62
N LEU A 139 4.88 12.18 -6.48
CA LEU A 139 3.98 13.33 -6.63
C LEU A 139 4.14 14.31 -5.47
N ILE A 140 4.35 13.79 -4.26
CA ILE A 140 4.70 14.61 -3.10
C ILE A 140 6.04 15.30 -3.30
N TYR A 141 7.07 14.60 -3.80
CA TYR A 141 8.37 15.22 -4.14
C TYR A 141 8.21 16.36 -5.13
N ARG A 142 7.49 16.15 -6.25
CA ARG A 142 7.19 17.17 -7.27
C ARG A 142 6.44 18.38 -6.65
N LEU A 143 5.51 18.12 -5.74
CA LEU A 143 4.75 19.17 -5.05
C LEU A 143 5.65 20.01 -4.15
N LEU A 144 6.46 19.37 -3.29
CA LEU A 144 7.35 20.07 -2.35
C LEU A 144 8.39 20.90 -3.10
N THR A 145 8.99 20.36 -4.16
CA THR A 145 9.95 21.11 -4.99
C THR A 145 9.28 22.28 -5.73
N SER A 146 8.05 22.12 -6.23
CA SER A 146 7.27 23.22 -6.85
C SER A 146 6.91 24.31 -5.85
N LEU A 147 6.76 23.99 -4.58
CA LEU A 147 6.57 24.94 -3.47
C LEU A 147 7.89 25.57 -3.01
N LYS A 148 9.04 25.15 -3.56
CA LYS A 148 10.40 25.54 -3.15
C LYS A 148 10.71 25.18 -1.69
N ILE A 149 10.14 24.08 -1.21
CA ILE A 149 10.41 23.52 0.13
C ILE A 149 11.70 22.71 0.04
N PRO A 150 12.69 22.95 0.91
CA PRO A 150 13.90 22.14 0.94
C PRO A 150 13.58 20.71 1.36
N ILE A 151 14.15 19.73 0.67
CA ILE A 151 14.06 18.33 1.01
C ILE A 151 15.13 18.05 2.06
N ASP A 152 14.72 18.04 3.33
CA ASP A 152 15.61 17.67 4.44
C ASP A 152 15.68 16.15 4.61
N LYS A 153 16.54 15.69 5.52
CA LYS A 153 16.73 14.26 5.83
C LYS A 153 15.41 13.56 6.19
N ASN A 154 14.49 14.22 6.90
CA ASN A 154 13.23 13.59 7.34
C ASN A 154 12.28 13.39 6.16
N ILE A 155 12.12 14.42 5.32
CA ILE A 155 11.36 14.33 4.08
C ILE A 155 11.99 13.27 3.17
N ALA A 156 13.32 13.30 3.03
CA ALA A 156 14.05 12.38 2.18
C ALA A 156 13.88 10.91 2.61
N THR A 157 13.98 10.62 3.91
CA THR A 157 13.78 9.27 4.45
C THR A 157 12.36 8.77 4.18
N ASN A 158 11.34 9.60 4.41
CA ASN A 158 9.94 9.24 4.16
C ASN A 158 9.67 8.98 2.67
N LEU A 159 10.13 9.86 1.78
CA LEU A 159 9.93 9.73 0.34
C LEU A 159 10.74 8.59 -0.27
N TYR A 160 11.96 8.35 0.22
CA TYR A 160 12.77 7.22 -0.23
C TYR A 160 12.09 5.90 0.11
N THR A 161 11.53 5.79 1.32
CA THR A 161 10.76 4.62 1.74
C THR A 161 9.53 4.40 0.84
N ALA A 162 8.81 5.47 0.52
CA ALA A 162 7.68 5.45 -0.41
C ALA A 162 8.07 4.86 -1.77
N LEU A 163 9.13 5.41 -2.38
CA LEU A 163 9.63 4.92 -3.67
C LEU A 163 10.13 3.48 -3.59
N LEU A 164 10.89 3.15 -2.55
CA LEU A 164 11.51 1.83 -2.38
C LEU A 164 10.46 0.72 -2.33
N VAL A 165 9.39 0.94 -1.56
CA VAL A 165 8.33 -0.06 -1.38
C VAL A 165 7.55 -0.24 -2.68
N ASP A 166 7.09 0.83 -3.30
CA ASP A 166 6.20 0.76 -4.45
C ASP A 166 6.90 0.35 -5.76
N THR A 167 8.22 0.52 -5.80
CA THR A 167 9.07 0.01 -6.89
C THR A 167 9.61 -1.40 -6.63
N GLY A 168 9.25 -2.01 -5.49
CA GLY A 168 9.77 -3.30 -5.08
C GLY A 168 11.29 -3.30 -4.93
N GLY A 169 11.89 -2.25 -4.38
CA GLY A 169 13.35 -2.10 -4.32
C GLY A 169 13.97 -1.74 -5.67
N PHE A 170 13.27 -0.97 -6.49
CA PHE A 170 13.67 -0.53 -7.83
C PHE A 170 13.83 -1.67 -8.85
N HIS A 171 13.00 -2.72 -8.77
CA HIS A 171 13.03 -3.80 -9.76
C HIS A 171 11.69 -4.10 -10.45
N TYR A 172 10.59 -3.39 -10.09
CA TYR A 172 9.33 -3.54 -10.78
C TYR A 172 9.28 -2.74 -12.09
N SER A 173 8.30 -3.05 -12.93
CA SER A 173 8.14 -2.42 -14.25
C SER A 173 7.76 -0.93 -14.22
N ASN A 174 7.34 -0.41 -13.07
CA ASN A 174 7.04 1.00 -12.85
C ASN A 174 8.29 1.85 -12.58
N VAL A 175 9.48 1.25 -12.47
CA VAL A 175 10.75 2.00 -12.32
C VAL A 175 11.02 2.79 -13.59
N SER A 176 11.24 4.10 -13.42
CA SER A 176 11.50 5.04 -14.50
C SER A 176 12.80 5.82 -14.26
N PRO A 177 13.39 6.45 -15.29
CA PRO A 177 14.54 7.34 -15.10
C PRO A 177 14.26 8.45 -14.08
N GLU A 178 13.02 8.95 -14.02
CA GLU A 178 12.62 9.96 -13.05
C GLU A 178 12.61 9.40 -11.62
N SER A 179 12.05 8.21 -11.38
CA SER A 179 12.05 7.60 -10.05
C SER A 179 13.47 7.39 -9.51
N LEU A 180 14.41 6.98 -10.38
CA LEU A 180 15.82 6.82 -10.02
C LEU A 180 16.52 8.16 -9.76
N ALA A 181 16.24 9.19 -10.56
CA ALA A 181 16.77 10.54 -10.34
C ALA A 181 16.27 11.14 -9.02
N ILE A 182 14.98 10.96 -8.70
CA ILE A 182 14.42 11.37 -7.41
C ILE A 182 15.09 10.60 -6.27
N ALA A 183 15.24 9.27 -6.40
CA ALA A 183 15.91 8.46 -5.37
C ALA A 183 17.35 8.94 -5.12
N SER A 184 18.11 9.27 -6.17
CA SER A 184 19.45 9.86 -6.06
C SER A 184 19.44 11.15 -5.24
N HIS A 185 18.55 12.08 -5.59
CA HIS A 185 18.43 13.35 -4.86
C HIS A 185 18.00 13.15 -3.38
N LEU A 186 17.14 12.16 -3.10
CA LEU A 186 16.75 11.84 -1.73
C LEU A 186 17.93 11.29 -0.90
N VAL A 187 18.82 10.52 -1.53
CA VAL A 187 20.07 10.05 -0.88
C VAL A 187 21.00 11.22 -0.62
N GLU A 188 21.17 12.14 -1.57
CA GLU A 188 21.94 13.38 -1.37
C GLU A 188 21.37 14.24 -0.23
N ALA A 189 20.04 14.27 -0.11
CA ALA A 189 19.33 14.97 0.98
C ALA A 189 19.41 14.27 2.35
N GLY A 190 20.05 13.08 2.41
CA GLY A 190 20.35 12.37 3.64
C GLY A 190 19.50 11.16 3.95
N ALA A 191 18.68 10.66 3.02
CA ALA A 191 18.09 9.34 3.14
C ALA A 191 19.21 8.28 3.14
N ARG A 192 19.09 7.30 4.00
CA ARG A 192 20.10 6.22 4.13
C ARG A 192 19.49 4.89 3.67
N PRO A 193 19.73 4.50 2.41
CA PRO A 193 19.12 3.29 1.83
C PRO A 193 19.29 2.04 2.67
N TRP A 194 20.50 1.82 3.19
CA TRP A 194 20.79 0.66 4.02
C TRP A 194 19.93 0.64 5.31
N ASP A 195 19.87 1.76 6.03
CA ASP A 195 19.11 1.83 7.28
C ASP A 195 17.62 1.59 7.01
N ILE A 196 17.09 2.17 5.93
CA ILE A 196 15.68 2.00 5.52
C ILE A 196 15.41 0.54 5.13
N THR A 197 16.26 -0.06 4.30
CA THR A 197 16.11 -1.44 3.83
C THR A 197 16.18 -2.44 4.99
N LYS A 198 17.10 -2.21 5.93
CA LYS A 198 17.25 -3.02 7.14
C LYS A 198 15.95 -3.03 7.98
N GLU A 199 15.37 -1.87 8.23
CA GLU A 199 14.12 -1.76 8.98
C GLU A 199 12.94 -2.42 8.25
N LEU A 200 12.85 -2.25 6.94
CA LEU A 200 11.76 -2.81 6.15
C LEU A 200 11.83 -4.32 5.96
N TYR A 201 13.04 -4.88 5.72
CA TYR A 201 13.18 -6.24 5.21
C TYR A 201 14.05 -7.15 6.09
N GLU A 202 14.86 -6.61 7.01
CA GLU A 202 15.79 -7.38 7.83
C GLU A 202 15.47 -7.32 9.33
N SER A 203 14.32 -6.73 9.69
CA SER A 203 13.84 -6.62 11.09
C SER A 203 12.78 -7.67 11.43
N VAL A 204 12.85 -8.83 10.78
CA VAL A 204 11.86 -9.90 10.93
C VAL A 204 12.17 -10.74 12.18
N PRO A 205 11.21 -10.92 13.11
CA PRO A 205 11.42 -11.79 14.27
C PRO A 205 11.71 -13.25 13.90
N LEU A 206 12.60 -13.92 14.63
CA LEU A 206 12.96 -15.34 14.39
C LEU A 206 11.71 -16.24 14.29
N LYS A 207 10.75 -16.07 15.19
CA LYS A 207 9.48 -16.82 15.19
C LYS A 207 8.70 -16.73 13.86
N ARG A 208 8.77 -15.57 13.17
CA ARG A 208 8.15 -15.41 11.84
C ARG A 208 8.92 -16.19 10.77
N MET A 209 10.25 -16.26 10.86
CA MET A 209 11.07 -17.08 9.97
C MET A 209 10.82 -18.58 10.18
N GLU A 210 10.63 -19.01 11.44
CA GLU A 210 10.24 -20.38 11.79
C GLU A 210 8.86 -20.72 11.20
N LEU A 211 7.87 -19.81 11.34
CA LEU A 211 6.56 -19.97 10.71
C LEU A 211 6.65 -20.06 9.19
N LEU A 212 7.45 -19.20 8.56
CA LEU A 212 7.69 -19.25 7.12
C LEU A 212 8.29 -20.60 6.70
N GLY A 213 9.26 -21.10 7.45
CA GLY A 213 9.87 -22.43 7.20
C GLY A 213 8.82 -23.55 7.25
N LEU A 214 7.93 -23.53 8.26
CA LEU A 214 6.82 -24.49 8.36
C LEU A 214 5.84 -24.33 7.19
N SER A 215 5.50 -23.12 6.81
CA SER A 215 4.60 -22.86 5.69
C SER A 215 5.21 -23.31 4.35
N LEU A 216 6.50 -23.02 4.14
CA LEU A 216 7.23 -23.47 2.94
C LEU A 216 7.38 -24.99 2.84
N SER A 217 7.41 -25.71 3.97
CA SER A 217 7.41 -27.19 3.94
C SER A 217 6.14 -27.79 3.37
N THR A 218 5.05 -27.01 3.23
CA THR A 218 3.81 -27.39 2.57
C THR A 218 3.77 -27.02 1.08
N LEU A 219 4.87 -26.45 0.54
CA LEU A 219 4.91 -25.99 -0.85
C LEU A 219 4.65 -27.16 -1.81
N ASP A 220 3.66 -26.94 -2.65
CA ASP A 220 3.32 -27.86 -3.73
C ASP A 220 2.85 -27.08 -4.97
N SER A 221 2.84 -27.71 -6.13
CA SER A 221 2.46 -27.08 -7.38
C SER A 221 1.81 -28.03 -8.36
N LYS A 222 0.82 -27.54 -9.08
CA LYS A 222 0.15 -28.28 -10.18
C LYS A 222 -0.49 -27.28 -11.15
N ASP A 223 -0.49 -27.63 -12.44
CA ASP A 223 -1.22 -26.85 -13.47
C ASP A 223 -0.84 -25.36 -13.49
N ARG A 224 0.45 -25.03 -13.30
CA ARG A 224 0.97 -23.68 -13.21
C ARG A 224 0.45 -22.89 -12.00
N ILE A 225 -0.10 -23.56 -11.00
CA ILE A 225 -0.51 -23.01 -9.72
C ILE A 225 0.46 -23.53 -8.66
N ALA A 226 1.05 -22.67 -7.86
CA ALA A 226 1.78 -23.09 -6.66
C ALA A 226 1.08 -22.56 -5.41
N TRP A 227 1.18 -23.32 -4.32
CA TRP A 227 0.57 -22.92 -3.05
C TRP A 227 1.40 -23.30 -1.85
N ILE A 228 1.16 -22.59 -0.77
CA ILE A 228 1.62 -22.91 0.58
C ILE A 228 0.46 -22.75 1.56
N ILE A 229 0.59 -23.40 2.71
CA ILE A 229 -0.45 -23.44 3.73
C ILE A 229 0.15 -23.03 5.07
N THR A 230 -0.60 -22.24 5.84
CA THR A 230 -0.34 -22.03 7.25
C THR A 230 -1.56 -22.45 8.05
N THR A 231 -1.37 -23.38 8.97
CA THR A 231 -2.43 -23.85 9.86
C THR A 231 -2.41 -23.10 11.20
N MET A 232 -3.52 -23.18 11.96
CA MET A 232 -3.57 -22.68 13.32
C MET A 232 -2.53 -23.33 14.25
N ASP A 233 -2.24 -24.64 14.03
CA ASP A 233 -1.21 -25.36 14.80
C ASP A 233 0.20 -24.79 14.53
N MET A 234 0.51 -24.41 13.29
CA MET A 234 1.78 -23.78 12.95
C MET A 234 1.92 -22.41 13.65
N LEU A 235 0.85 -21.59 13.64
CA LEU A 235 0.83 -20.31 14.38
C LEU A 235 1.05 -20.54 15.88
N LYS A 236 0.33 -21.49 16.47
CA LYS A 236 0.48 -21.84 17.88
C LYS A 236 1.87 -22.33 18.21
N LYS A 237 2.44 -23.22 17.38
CA LYS A 237 3.78 -23.81 17.60
C LYS A 237 4.89 -22.75 17.60
N THR A 238 4.77 -21.73 16.75
CA THR A 238 5.78 -20.66 16.64
C THR A 238 5.49 -19.46 17.53
N GLY A 239 4.33 -19.42 18.21
CA GLY A 239 3.91 -18.25 19.00
C GLY A 239 3.70 -17.00 18.15
N THR A 240 3.23 -17.20 16.91
CA THR A 240 2.95 -16.14 15.93
C THR A 240 1.46 -15.91 15.76
N THR A 241 1.11 -14.88 15.02
CA THR A 241 -0.26 -14.49 14.72
C THR A 241 -0.54 -14.49 13.22
N ALA A 242 -1.76 -14.23 12.85
CA ALA A 242 -2.17 -14.06 11.46
C ALA A 242 -1.39 -12.95 10.73
N GLU A 243 -1.00 -11.89 11.43
CA GLU A 243 -0.22 -10.77 10.89
C GLU A 243 1.19 -11.19 10.47
N ASP A 244 1.79 -12.14 11.18
CA ASP A 244 3.11 -12.69 10.85
C ASP A 244 3.15 -13.46 9.51
N THR A 245 1.99 -13.69 8.88
CA THR A 245 1.89 -14.38 7.57
C THR A 245 1.81 -13.43 6.37
N GLU A 246 1.95 -12.13 6.59
CA GLU A 246 1.95 -11.16 5.50
C GLU A 246 3.05 -11.50 4.48
N ASP A 247 2.78 -11.28 3.20
CA ASP A 247 3.66 -11.56 2.07
C ASP A 247 4.08 -13.03 1.85
N PHE A 248 3.59 -14.00 2.62
CA PHE A 248 3.93 -15.41 2.39
C PHE A 248 3.55 -15.91 0.99
N VAL A 249 2.49 -15.36 0.40
CA VAL A 249 2.06 -15.67 -0.97
C VAL A 249 3.11 -15.32 -2.03
N GLU A 250 4.05 -14.41 -1.71
CA GLU A 250 5.09 -13.99 -2.65
C GLU A 250 6.13 -15.10 -2.90
N PHE A 251 6.31 -16.03 -1.96
CA PHE A 251 7.27 -17.12 -2.12
C PHE A 251 6.88 -18.08 -3.24
N PRO A 252 5.69 -18.70 -3.26
CA PRO A 252 5.28 -19.56 -4.37
C PRO A 252 5.19 -18.79 -5.70
N ARG A 253 4.91 -17.47 -5.71
CA ARG A 253 4.91 -16.65 -6.92
C ARG A 253 6.27 -16.60 -7.63
N LYS A 254 7.37 -16.74 -6.89
CA LYS A 254 8.75 -16.69 -7.44
C LYS A 254 9.11 -17.90 -8.30
N ILE A 255 8.37 -18.99 -8.23
CA ILE A 255 8.65 -20.21 -9.02
C ILE A 255 8.45 -19.89 -10.51
N LYS A 256 9.44 -20.24 -11.34
CA LYS A 256 9.51 -19.87 -12.77
C LYS A 256 8.28 -20.28 -13.57
N GLU A 257 7.84 -21.50 -13.39
CA GLU A 257 6.78 -22.16 -14.19
C GLU A 257 5.37 -21.77 -13.79
N ILE A 258 5.23 -21.00 -12.69
CA ILE A 258 3.94 -20.65 -12.09
C ILE A 258 3.36 -19.38 -12.71
N GLU A 259 2.05 -19.39 -12.91
CA GLU A 259 1.25 -18.23 -13.34
C GLU A 259 0.38 -17.68 -12.21
N ALA A 260 -0.01 -18.53 -11.26
CA ALA A 260 -0.78 -18.13 -10.08
C ALA A 260 -0.19 -18.74 -8.82
N ALA A 261 -0.07 -17.91 -7.78
CA ALA A 261 0.31 -18.33 -6.44
C ALA A 261 -0.87 -18.21 -5.48
N VAL A 262 -1.01 -19.20 -4.61
CA VAL A 262 -2.09 -19.29 -3.62
C VAL A 262 -1.47 -19.48 -2.23
N PHE A 263 -1.86 -18.64 -1.30
CA PHE A 263 -1.57 -18.86 0.10
C PHE A 263 -2.89 -19.12 0.84
N LEU A 264 -2.95 -20.26 1.52
CA LEU A 264 -4.11 -20.69 2.30
C LEU A 264 -3.74 -20.57 3.79
N ARG A 265 -4.35 -19.65 4.50
CA ARG A 265 -4.20 -19.54 5.95
C ARG A 265 -5.49 -19.95 6.64
N GLU A 266 -5.37 -20.87 7.57
CA GLU A 266 -6.45 -21.23 8.46
C GLU A 266 -6.68 -20.11 9.49
N ASP A 267 -7.82 -19.40 9.40
CA ASP A 267 -8.22 -18.33 10.32
C ASP A 267 -9.03 -18.87 11.51
N ASN A 268 -9.76 -19.99 11.29
CA ASN A 268 -10.54 -20.71 12.30
C ASN A 268 -10.84 -22.11 11.78
N ILE A 269 -11.49 -22.97 12.61
CA ILE A 269 -11.95 -24.28 12.17
C ILE A 269 -12.82 -24.12 10.91
N ASP A 270 -12.45 -24.82 9.86
CA ASP A 270 -13.13 -24.78 8.54
C ASP A 270 -13.30 -23.38 7.94
N LEU A 271 -12.40 -22.44 8.25
CA LEU A 271 -12.37 -21.10 7.66
C LEU A 271 -10.97 -20.73 7.22
N PHE A 272 -10.79 -20.51 5.93
CA PHE A 272 -9.51 -20.13 5.35
C PHE A 272 -9.54 -18.73 4.75
N LYS A 273 -8.52 -17.91 5.06
CA LYS A 273 -8.17 -16.73 4.29
C LYS A 273 -7.29 -17.16 3.13
N ILE A 274 -7.68 -16.77 1.93
CA ILE A 274 -6.97 -17.07 0.68
C ILE A 274 -6.34 -15.78 0.18
N SER A 275 -5.03 -15.80 -0.03
CA SER A 275 -4.32 -14.74 -0.74
C SER A 275 -3.88 -15.25 -2.10
N LEU A 276 -4.10 -14.46 -3.13
CA LEU A 276 -3.87 -14.81 -4.53
C LEU A 276 -2.91 -13.81 -5.16
N ARG A 277 -1.96 -14.32 -5.95
CA ARG A 277 -1.09 -13.50 -6.80
C ARG A 277 -1.03 -14.07 -8.21
N SER A 278 -0.83 -13.20 -9.19
CA SER A 278 -0.70 -13.58 -10.60
C SER A 278 0.55 -12.97 -11.22
N LYS A 279 1.12 -13.65 -12.20
CA LYS A 279 2.15 -13.11 -13.10
C LYS A 279 1.57 -12.48 -14.39
N GLY A 280 0.24 -12.24 -14.42
CA GLY A 280 -0.43 -11.52 -15.49
C GLY A 280 -1.40 -12.35 -16.33
N ARG A 281 -1.24 -13.69 -16.41
CA ARG A 281 -2.14 -14.53 -17.21
C ARG A 281 -3.47 -14.86 -16.53
N VAL A 282 -3.54 -14.70 -15.22
CA VAL A 282 -4.75 -14.98 -14.43
C VAL A 282 -5.24 -13.69 -13.83
N ASN A 283 -6.51 -13.35 -14.03
CA ASN A 283 -7.13 -12.28 -13.27
C ASN A 283 -7.62 -12.82 -11.92
N VAL A 284 -6.76 -12.69 -10.88
CA VAL A 284 -7.06 -13.23 -9.55
C VAL A 284 -8.17 -12.46 -8.82
N GLU A 285 -8.48 -11.24 -9.23
CA GLU A 285 -9.62 -10.49 -8.73
C GLU A 285 -10.94 -11.19 -9.07
N LYS A 286 -11.10 -11.64 -10.33
CA LYS A 286 -12.27 -12.42 -10.75
C LYS A 286 -12.42 -13.69 -9.94
N VAL A 287 -11.31 -14.38 -9.68
CA VAL A 287 -11.29 -15.57 -8.82
C VAL A 287 -11.78 -15.21 -7.42
N ALA A 288 -11.20 -14.20 -6.78
CA ALA A 288 -11.58 -13.77 -5.43
C ALA A 288 -13.04 -13.31 -5.36
N LYS A 289 -13.53 -12.54 -6.33
CA LYS A 289 -14.93 -12.08 -6.42
C LYS A 289 -15.93 -13.23 -6.48
N SER A 290 -15.59 -14.36 -7.11
CA SER A 290 -16.47 -15.54 -7.16
C SER A 290 -16.70 -16.18 -5.79
N PHE A 291 -15.88 -15.81 -4.79
CA PHE A 291 -15.97 -16.22 -3.38
C PHE A 291 -16.30 -15.08 -2.42
N GLY A 292 -16.84 -13.97 -2.94
CA GLY A 292 -17.20 -12.80 -2.13
C GLY A 292 -16.01 -11.95 -1.63
N GLY A 293 -14.84 -12.16 -2.24
CA GLY A 293 -13.63 -11.36 -1.99
C GLY A 293 -13.42 -10.25 -3.01
N GLY A 294 -12.18 -9.75 -3.11
CA GLY A 294 -11.81 -8.66 -4.03
C GLY A 294 -10.32 -8.42 -4.08
N GLY A 295 -9.93 -7.37 -4.79
CA GLY A 295 -8.55 -6.95 -4.95
C GLY A 295 -8.31 -6.39 -6.35
N HIS A 296 -7.12 -6.63 -6.89
CA HIS A 296 -6.67 -6.24 -8.22
C HIS A 296 -6.43 -7.47 -9.10
N ALA A 297 -6.30 -7.25 -10.41
CA ALA A 297 -6.07 -8.34 -11.38
C ALA A 297 -4.87 -9.22 -11.03
N ALA A 298 -3.79 -8.65 -10.46
CA ALA A 298 -2.57 -9.37 -10.08
C ALA A 298 -2.51 -9.78 -8.60
N ALA A 299 -3.33 -9.19 -7.71
CA ALA A 299 -3.31 -9.42 -6.27
C ALA A 299 -4.71 -9.32 -5.67
N ALA A 300 -5.22 -10.41 -5.10
CA ALA A 300 -6.57 -10.45 -4.56
C ALA A 300 -6.67 -11.42 -3.38
N GLY A 301 -7.77 -11.36 -2.64
CA GLY A 301 -8.02 -12.26 -1.51
C GLY A 301 -9.50 -12.49 -1.22
N CYS A 302 -9.79 -13.59 -0.57
CA CYS A 302 -11.14 -13.96 -0.12
C CYS A 302 -11.08 -14.81 1.14
N ARG A 303 -12.24 -15.10 1.73
CA ARG A 303 -12.42 -16.10 2.79
C ARG A 303 -13.37 -17.17 2.34
N ILE A 304 -13.00 -18.42 2.59
CA ILE A 304 -13.80 -19.58 2.15
C ILE A 304 -13.98 -20.52 3.34
N LYS A 305 -15.23 -20.96 3.56
CA LYS A 305 -15.56 -22.02 4.52
C LYS A 305 -15.46 -23.39 3.87
N GLY A 306 -14.96 -24.35 4.63
CA GLY A 306 -14.82 -25.76 4.26
C GLY A 306 -13.52 -26.35 4.75
N THR A 307 -13.36 -27.67 4.58
CA THR A 307 -12.09 -28.35 4.84
C THR A 307 -11.01 -27.84 3.89
N LEU A 308 -9.74 -28.00 4.27
CA LEU A 308 -8.61 -27.60 3.44
C LEU A 308 -8.73 -28.14 1.99
N GLN A 309 -9.05 -29.42 1.86
CA GLN A 309 -9.18 -30.09 0.56
C GLN A 309 -10.33 -29.50 -0.30
N GLU A 310 -11.47 -29.21 0.31
CA GLU A 310 -12.60 -28.56 -0.38
C GLU A 310 -12.25 -27.16 -0.85
N VAL A 311 -11.58 -26.37 0.02
CA VAL A 311 -11.15 -25.01 -0.29
C VAL A 311 -10.13 -25.00 -1.42
N GLN A 312 -9.10 -25.87 -1.35
CA GLN A 312 -8.12 -26.04 -2.43
C GLN A 312 -8.80 -26.36 -3.75
N ASN A 313 -9.68 -27.38 -3.76
CA ASN A 313 -10.38 -27.80 -4.97
C ASN A 313 -11.20 -26.67 -5.59
N LYS A 314 -11.94 -25.89 -4.77
CA LYS A 314 -12.73 -24.74 -5.23
C LYS A 314 -11.83 -23.66 -5.85
N VAL A 315 -10.78 -23.26 -5.15
CA VAL A 315 -9.87 -22.21 -5.60
C VAL A 315 -9.12 -22.60 -6.86
N PHE A 316 -8.54 -23.81 -6.88
CA PHE A 316 -7.78 -24.28 -8.05
C PHE A 316 -8.67 -24.48 -9.28
N LYS A 317 -9.92 -24.95 -9.10
CA LYS A 317 -10.90 -25.02 -10.20
C LYS A 317 -11.19 -23.64 -10.79
N ALA A 318 -11.35 -22.63 -9.95
CA ALA A 318 -11.59 -21.26 -10.41
C ALA A 318 -10.36 -20.67 -11.15
N ILE A 319 -9.14 -20.90 -10.64
CA ILE A 319 -7.90 -20.46 -11.30
C ILE A 319 -7.70 -21.17 -12.64
N ARG A 320 -7.91 -22.52 -12.73
CA ARG A 320 -7.81 -23.27 -13.99
C ARG A 320 -8.76 -22.75 -15.04
N LYS A 321 -9.98 -22.36 -14.64
CA LYS A 321 -10.95 -21.74 -15.56
C LYS A 321 -10.42 -20.45 -16.18
N GLU A 322 -9.78 -19.60 -15.38
CA GLU A 322 -9.13 -18.36 -15.88
C GLU A 322 -7.93 -18.67 -16.77
N LEU A 323 -7.13 -19.69 -16.44
CA LEU A 323 -6.00 -20.16 -17.25
C LEU A 323 -6.43 -20.90 -18.53
N ARG A 324 -7.72 -21.20 -18.70
CA ARG A 324 -8.27 -22.02 -19.79
C ARG A 324 -7.60 -23.41 -19.88
N ILE A 325 -7.19 -23.96 -18.74
CA ILE A 325 -6.72 -25.33 -18.60
C ILE A 325 -7.93 -26.24 -18.39
N LYS A 326 -8.05 -27.28 -19.23
CA LYS A 326 -9.11 -28.30 -19.13
C LYS A 326 -8.90 -29.27 -17.97
#